data_ea7d6e3bbafdbda5006bcd92cf3f0bd6
#
_entry.id   ea7d6e3bbafdbda5006bcd92cf3f0bd6
#
_cell.length_a   1.000
_cell.length_b   1.000
_cell.length_c   1.000
_cell.angle_alpha   90.00
_cell.angle_beta   90.00
_cell.angle_gamma   90.00
#
_symmetry.space_group_name_H-M   'P 1'
#
loop_
_entity.id
_entity.type
_entity.pdbx_description
1 polymer ?
#
loop_
_entity_poly.entity_id
_entity_poly.type
_entity_poly.pdbx_seq_one_letter_code
_entity_poly.pdbx_strand_id
1 'polypeptide(L)'
;MPSTLVLNADSSVCPALGTWIGNNAELLKGFSLLIAEDVLAELSKRNTLGQLSITSCRGIRSGGDIEMAATILKGEISGLIHFPSPTGERAGDVLSEPLVRPALLNNLPIALNPASASALVRGI
;
A
#
# COMPACT_ATOMS: atom_id res chain seq x y z
N MET A 1 -8.16 -0.75 18.67
CA MET A 1 -7.00 -0.41 17.81
C MET A 1 -7.40 -0.52 16.36
N PRO A 2 -7.15 0.51 15.54
CA PRO A 2 -7.45 0.41 14.12
C PRO A 2 -6.52 -0.60 13.44
N SER A 3 -7.06 -1.30 12.47
CA SER A 3 -6.26 -2.21 11.64
C SER A 3 -5.32 -1.41 10.75
N THR A 4 -4.17 -1.97 10.45
CA THR A 4 -3.17 -1.32 9.61
C THR A 4 -3.12 -1.97 8.23
N LEU A 5 -3.17 -1.13 7.20
CA LEU A 5 -3.01 -1.54 5.81
C LEU A 5 -1.67 -1.03 5.29
N VAL A 6 -0.98 -1.85 4.51
CA VAL A 6 0.16 -1.38 3.73
C VAL A 6 -0.34 -0.94 2.36
N LEU A 7 -0.03 0.28 1.98
CA LEU A 7 -0.36 0.81 0.66
C LEU A 7 0.92 1.06 -0.11
N ASN A 8 1.01 0.51 -1.31
CA ASN A 8 2.17 0.71 -2.17
C ASN A 8 1.74 0.70 -3.63
N ALA A 9 2.55 1.30 -4.48
CA ALA A 9 2.34 1.30 -5.92
C ALA A 9 3.65 1.56 -6.63
N ASP A 10 3.84 0.94 -7.79
CA ASP A 10 4.94 1.31 -8.67
C ASP A 10 4.71 2.75 -9.14
N SER A 11 5.78 3.47 -9.45
CA SER A 11 5.68 4.90 -9.74
C SER A 11 4.69 5.22 -10.85
N SER A 12 4.58 4.37 -11.87
CA SER A 12 3.68 4.59 -12.99
C SER A 12 2.20 4.48 -12.60
N VAL A 13 1.89 3.83 -11.49
CA VAL A 13 0.51 3.64 -11.01
C VAL A 13 0.21 4.36 -9.70
N CYS A 14 1.13 5.19 -9.21
CA CYS A 14 0.83 6.06 -8.06
C CYS A 14 -0.39 6.96 -8.31
N PRO A 15 -0.60 7.52 -9.51
CA PRO A 15 -1.83 8.27 -9.76
C PRO A 15 -3.10 7.47 -9.52
N ALA A 16 -3.12 6.20 -9.93
CA ALA A 16 -4.28 5.33 -9.70
C ALA A 16 -4.48 5.08 -8.20
N LEU A 17 -3.41 4.89 -7.45
CA LEU A 17 -3.50 4.71 -6.00
C LEU A 17 -4.07 5.97 -5.35
N GLY A 18 -3.59 7.15 -5.74
CA GLY A 18 -4.10 8.41 -5.21
C GLY A 18 -5.59 8.60 -5.48
N THR A 19 -6.03 8.29 -6.68
CA THR A 19 -7.46 8.36 -7.04
C THR A 19 -8.28 7.39 -6.19
N TRP A 20 -7.79 6.17 -6.03
CA TRP A 20 -8.47 5.17 -5.21
C TRP A 20 -8.59 5.63 -3.75
N ILE A 21 -7.50 6.17 -3.18
CA ILE A 21 -7.53 6.69 -1.81
C ILE A 21 -8.60 7.78 -1.67
N GLY A 22 -8.64 8.73 -2.60
CA GLY A 22 -9.63 9.80 -2.56
C GLY A 22 -11.06 9.29 -2.63
N ASN A 23 -11.30 8.29 -3.47
CA ASN A 23 -12.63 7.72 -3.64
C ASN A 23 -13.07 6.86 -2.45
N ASN A 24 -12.15 6.42 -1.62
CA ASN A 24 -12.44 5.53 -0.49
C ASN A 24 -12.03 6.15 0.85
N ALA A 25 -11.86 7.47 0.91
CA ALA A 25 -11.34 8.15 2.08
C ALA A 25 -12.17 7.89 3.33
N GLU A 26 -13.50 7.84 3.21
CA GLU A 26 -14.37 7.60 4.37
C GLU A 26 -14.12 6.22 4.97
N LEU A 27 -13.98 5.20 4.13
CA LEU A 27 -13.67 3.85 4.62
C LEU A 27 -12.28 3.78 5.24
N LEU A 28 -11.33 4.50 4.65
CA LEU A 28 -9.94 4.47 5.10
C LEU A 28 -9.71 5.17 6.42
N LYS A 29 -10.63 6.02 6.84
CA LYS A 29 -10.52 6.67 8.16
C LYS A 29 -10.52 5.67 9.31
N GLY A 30 -11.06 4.49 9.10
CA GLY A 30 -11.06 3.43 10.12
C GLY A 30 -9.78 2.62 10.19
N PHE A 31 -8.79 2.95 9.38
CA PHE A 31 -7.52 2.22 9.30
C PHE A 31 -6.34 3.11 9.58
N SER A 32 -5.23 2.49 10.01
CA SER A 32 -3.90 3.11 9.93
C SER A 32 -3.28 2.70 8.61
N LEU A 33 -2.62 3.63 7.92
CA LEU A 33 -2.02 3.35 6.62
C LEU A 33 -0.50 3.45 6.73
N LEU A 34 0.20 2.40 6.32
CA LEU A 34 1.67 2.40 6.26
C LEU A 34 2.08 2.58 4.81
N ILE A 35 2.79 3.67 4.54
CA ILE A 35 3.17 4.07 3.18
C ILE A 35 4.64 4.45 3.17
N ALA A 36 5.39 3.99 2.16
CA ALA A 36 6.79 4.39 2.01
C ALA A 36 6.90 5.88 1.67
N GLU A 37 7.97 6.53 2.13
CA GLU A 37 8.15 7.98 1.97
C GLU A 37 8.10 8.44 0.52
N ASP A 38 8.68 7.70 -0.41
CA ASP A 38 8.68 8.10 -1.82
C ASP A 38 7.28 8.01 -2.44
N VAL A 39 6.52 6.99 -2.08
CA VAL A 39 5.13 6.86 -2.52
C VAL A 39 4.28 7.96 -1.87
N LEU A 40 4.49 8.20 -0.58
CA LEU A 40 3.76 9.24 0.15
C LEU A 40 4.01 10.61 -0.46
N ALA A 41 5.25 10.90 -0.87
CA ALA A 41 5.58 12.17 -1.53
C ALA A 41 4.78 12.35 -2.82
N GLU A 42 4.66 11.31 -3.63
CA GLU A 42 3.86 11.37 -4.85
C GLU A 42 2.38 11.55 -4.56
N LEU A 43 1.86 10.85 -3.57
CA LEU A 43 0.45 10.95 -3.18
C LEU A 43 0.12 12.34 -2.63
N SER A 44 1.04 12.93 -1.88
CA SER A 44 0.83 14.25 -1.27
C SER A 44 0.64 15.36 -2.31
N LYS A 45 1.22 15.20 -3.49
CA LYS A 45 1.07 16.18 -4.57
C LYS A 45 -0.38 16.30 -5.05
N ARG A 46 -1.20 15.31 -4.78
CA ARG A 46 -2.58 15.27 -5.27
C ARG A 46 -3.59 15.72 -4.23
N ASN A 47 -3.13 16.03 -3.02
CA ASN A 47 -3.96 16.52 -1.92
C ASN A 47 -5.17 15.59 -1.65
N THR A 48 -4.97 14.28 -1.76
CA THR A 48 -6.04 13.29 -1.54
C THR A 48 -5.97 12.64 -0.17
N LEU A 49 -4.92 12.90 0.61
CA LEU A 49 -4.69 12.21 1.87
C LEU A 49 -5.53 12.74 3.02
N GLY A 50 -5.88 14.03 2.98
CA GLY A 50 -6.81 14.62 3.94
C GLY A 50 -6.45 14.32 5.39
N GLN A 51 -7.41 13.77 6.12
CA GLN A 51 -7.29 13.50 7.55
C GLN A 51 -7.02 12.02 7.84
N LEU A 52 -6.44 11.30 6.89
CA LEU A 52 -6.15 9.89 7.09
C LEU A 52 -4.98 9.72 8.06
N SER A 53 -5.01 8.59 8.78
CA SER A 53 -3.98 8.24 9.75
C SER A 53 -2.85 7.52 9.03
N ILE A 54 -1.74 8.22 8.79
CA ILE A 54 -0.64 7.70 7.98
C ILE A 54 0.64 7.60 8.79
N THR A 55 1.29 6.45 8.70
CA THR A 55 2.65 6.23 9.19
C THR A 55 3.53 5.98 7.98
N SER A 56 4.69 6.62 7.92
CA SER A 56 5.62 6.41 6.82
C SER A 56 6.80 5.59 7.26
N CYS A 57 7.41 4.90 6.31
CA CYS A 57 8.68 4.22 6.48
C CYS A 57 9.63 4.74 5.41
N ARG A 58 10.87 4.24 5.38
CA ARG A 58 11.84 4.66 4.36
C ARG A 58 11.26 4.46 2.97
N GLY A 59 11.77 5.24 2.00
CA GLY A 59 11.42 5.04 0.61
C GLY A 59 11.79 3.63 0.15
N ILE A 60 11.09 3.14 -0.86
CA ILE A 60 11.31 1.77 -1.37
C ILE A 60 12.77 1.55 -1.77
N ARG A 61 13.38 2.53 -2.43
CA ARG A 61 14.76 2.42 -2.87
C ARG A 61 15.78 2.48 -1.73
N SER A 62 15.34 2.89 -0.55
CA SER A 62 16.20 2.98 0.63
C SER A 62 15.91 1.87 1.65
N GLY A 63 15.22 0.83 1.23
CA GLY A 63 14.92 -0.32 2.08
C GLY A 63 13.53 -0.32 2.68
N GLY A 64 12.65 0.58 2.24
CA GLY A 64 11.29 0.66 2.77
C GLY A 64 10.48 -0.61 2.53
N ASP A 65 10.72 -1.27 1.40
CA ASP A 65 10.07 -2.54 1.10
C ASP A 65 10.46 -3.61 2.13
N ILE A 66 11.72 -3.62 2.56
CA ILE A 66 12.18 -4.56 3.56
C ILE A 66 11.56 -4.25 4.92
N GLU A 67 11.45 -2.97 5.28
CA GLU A 67 10.79 -2.58 6.53
C GLU A 67 9.31 -2.99 6.53
N MET A 68 8.62 -2.76 5.43
CA MET A 68 7.22 -3.16 5.29
C MET A 68 7.08 -4.69 5.37
N ALA A 69 7.97 -5.42 4.70
CA ALA A 69 7.96 -6.88 4.74
C ALA A 69 8.13 -7.40 6.16
N ALA A 70 9.06 -6.81 6.91
CA ALA A 70 9.28 -7.19 8.31
C ALA A 70 8.04 -6.93 9.15
N THR A 71 7.37 -5.80 8.93
CA THR A 71 6.15 -5.45 9.66
C THR A 71 5.02 -6.44 9.34
N ILE A 72 4.90 -6.83 8.07
CA ILE A 72 3.93 -7.85 7.65
C ILE A 72 4.21 -9.17 8.38
N LEU A 73 5.47 -9.60 8.40
CA LEU A 73 5.84 -10.87 9.02
C LEU A 73 5.61 -10.90 10.52
N LYS A 74 5.64 -9.73 11.17
CA LYS A 74 5.34 -9.64 12.61
C LYS A 74 3.86 -9.82 12.92
N GLY A 75 3.00 -9.86 11.92
CA GLY A 75 1.57 -10.01 12.14
C GLY A 75 0.85 -8.72 12.50
N GLU A 76 1.45 -7.58 12.23
CA GLU A 76 0.89 -6.28 12.60
C GLU A 76 0.05 -5.65 11.49
N ILE A 77 -0.07 -6.31 10.34
CA ILE A 77 -0.76 -5.78 9.16
C ILE A 77 -2.00 -6.60 8.89
N SER A 78 -3.09 -5.94 8.51
CA SER A 78 -4.37 -6.58 8.21
C SER A 78 -4.61 -6.80 6.73
N GLY A 79 -3.90 -6.11 5.87
CA GLY A 79 -4.04 -6.28 4.42
C GLY A 79 -2.96 -5.52 3.66
N LEU A 80 -2.66 -6.00 2.47
CA LEU A 80 -1.70 -5.38 1.56
C LEU A 80 -2.43 -4.90 0.32
N ILE A 81 -2.32 -3.61 0.03
CA ILE A 81 -2.81 -3.02 -1.20
C ILE A 81 -1.58 -2.56 -1.97
N HIS A 82 -1.29 -3.25 -3.05
CA HIS A 82 -0.10 -2.98 -3.87
C HIS A 82 -0.49 -2.96 -5.33
N PHE A 83 -0.30 -1.83 -6.00
CA PHE A 83 -0.61 -1.69 -7.42
C PHE A 83 0.69 -1.79 -8.22
N PRO A 84 0.95 -2.94 -8.85
CA PRO A 84 2.12 -3.07 -9.72
C PRO A 84 1.86 -2.43 -11.08
N SER A 85 2.94 -2.18 -11.82
CA SER A 85 2.82 -1.74 -13.20
C SER A 85 2.13 -2.84 -14.03
N PRO A 86 1.04 -2.52 -14.75
CA PRO A 86 0.33 -3.55 -15.51
C PRO A 86 1.12 -4.13 -16.67
N THR A 87 2.16 -3.47 -17.12
CA THR A 87 3.00 -3.98 -18.21
C THR A 87 4.04 -5.00 -17.76
N GLY A 88 4.42 -4.94 -16.50
CA GLY A 88 5.42 -5.85 -15.95
C GLY A 88 6.81 -5.69 -16.57
N GLU A 89 7.08 -4.56 -17.22
CA GLU A 89 8.33 -4.34 -17.96
C GLU A 89 9.44 -3.69 -17.18
N ARG A 90 9.13 -3.14 -16.03
CA ARG A 90 10.05 -2.26 -15.31
C ARG A 90 10.81 -3.04 -14.26
N ALA A 91 12.06 -2.67 -14.08
CA ALA A 91 12.86 -3.22 -12.99
C ALA A 91 12.22 -2.99 -11.63
N GLY A 92 11.42 -1.92 -11.49
CA GLY A 92 10.69 -1.64 -10.27
C GLY A 92 9.67 -2.72 -9.90
N ASP A 93 9.17 -3.47 -10.88
CA ASP A 93 8.22 -4.55 -10.61
C ASP A 93 8.85 -5.64 -9.76
N VAL A 94 10.13 -5.84 -9.90
CA VAL A 94 10.88 -6.81 -9.09
C VAL A 94 10.90 -6.37 -7.63
N LEU A 95 10.86 -5.07 -7.37
CA LEU A 95 10.91 -4.53 -6.01
C LEU A 95 9.63 -4.80 -5.22
N SER A 96 8.52 -5.12 -5.89
CA SER A 96 7.26 -5.40 -5.21
C SER A 96 7.22 -6.82 -4.64
N GLU A 97 8.05 -7.71 -5.12
CA GLU A 97 8.13 -9.10 -4.66
C GLU A 97 8.30 -9.22 -3.14
N PRO A 98 9.15 -8.41 -2.48
CA PRO A 98 9.32 -8.49 -1.04
C PRO A 98 8.05 -8.25 -0.23
N LEU A 99 7.05 -7.56 -0.78
CA LEU A 99 5.79 -7.30 -0.07
C LEU A 99 4.79 -8.44 -0.25
N VAL A 100 4.71 -8.97 -1.46
CA VAL A 100 3.74 -10.01 -1.77
C VAL A 100 4.06 -11.32 -1.06
N ARG A 101 5.32 -11.72 -1.05
CA ARG A 101 5.70 -12.98 -0.42
C ARG A 101 5.39 -13.04 1.08
N PRO A 102 5.77 -12.05 1.90
CA PRO A 102 5.40 -12.07 3.31
C PRO A 102 3.88 -12.09 3.52
N ALA A 103 3.14 -11.37 2.69
CA ALA A 103 1.68 -11.35 2.79
C ALA A 103 1.09 -12.73 2.53
N LEU A 104 1.63 -13.45 1.54
CA LEU A 104 1.19 -14.82 1.26
C LEU A 104 1.53 -15.75 2.42
N LEU A 105 2.71 -15.60 2.99
CA LEU A 105 3.13 -16.43 4.12
C LEU A 105 2.25 -16.24 5.35
N ASN A 106 1.76 -15.03 5.56
CA ASN A 106 0.91 -14.70 6.70
C ASN A 106 -0.60 -14.78 6.37
N ASN A 107 -0.93 -15.28 5.20
CA ASN A 107 -2.34 -15.41 4.78
C ASN A 107 -3.10 -14.08 4.83
N LEU A 108 -2.44 -13.00 4.44
CA LEU A 108 -3.07 -11.68 4.39
C LEU A 108 -3.87 -11.49 3.11
N PRO A 109 -4.98 -10.76 3.17
CA PRO A 109 -5.65 -10.32 1.96
C PRO A 109 -4.73 -9.40 1.15
N ILE A 110 -4.66 -9.62 -0.15
CA ILE A 110 -3.82 -8.85 -1.05
C ILE A 110 -4.69 -8.31 -2.18
N ALA A 111 -4.58 -7.00 -2.45
CA ALA A 111 -5.26 -6.38 -3.57
C ALA A 111 -4.23 -5.76 -4.51
N LEU A 112 -4.32 -6.10 -5.79
CA LEU A 112 -3.38 -5.65 -6.81
C LEU A 112 -3.95 -4.62 -7.77
N ASN A 113 -5.20 -4.26 -7.61
CA ASN A 113 -5.85 -3.23 -8.43
C ASN A 113 -6.95 -2.53 -7.62
N PRO A 114 -7.47 -1.40 -8.12
CA PRO A 114 -8.49 -0.65 -7.38
C PRO A 114 -9.75 -1.44 -7.04
N ALA A 115 -10.23 -2.27 -7.93
CA ALA A 115 -11.44 -3.05 -7.68
C ALA A 115 -11.25 -4.02 -6.52
N SER A 116 -10.12 -4.75 -6.53
CA SER A 116 -9.79 -5.68 -5.46
C SER A 116 -9.57 -4.94 -4.14
N ALA A 117 -8.93 -3.77 -4.20
CA ALA A 117 -8.68 -2.96 -3.01
C ALA A 117 -9.99 -2.52 -2.36
N SER A 118 -10.97 -2.12 -3.16
CA SER A 118 -12.28 -1.73 -2.64
C SER A 118 -12.99 -2.89 -1.95
N ALA A 119 -12.92 -4.08 -2.55
CA ALA A 119 -13.51 -5.27 -1.95
C ALA A 119 -12.79 -5.64 -0.64
N LEU A 120 -11.47 -5.50 -0.62
CA LEU A 120 -10.66 -5.82 0.56
C LEU A 120 -11.03 -4.93 1.74
N VAL A 121 -11.07 -3.61 1.55
CA VAL A 121 -11.34 -2.70 2.67
C VAL A 121 -12.77 -2.79 3.18
N ARG A 122 -13.71 -3.22 2.35
CA ARG A 122 -15.09 -3.44 2.79
C ARG A 122 -15.24 -4.74 3.56
N GLY A 123 -14.33 -5.68 3.35
CA GLY A 123 -14.42 -7.00 3.97
C GLY A 123 -13.72 -7.13 5.30
N ILE A 124 -12.93 -6.14 5.68
CA ILE A 124 -12.19 -6.23 6.95
C ILE A 124 -12.53 -5.13 7.94
#